data_480e2186367a55961c483c3ca5b751f9
#
_entry.id   480e2186367a55961c483c3ca5b751f9
#
_cell.length_a   1.000
_cell.length_b   1.000
_cell.length_c   1.000
_cell.angle_alpha   90.00
_cell.angle_beta   90.00
_cell.angle_gamma   90.00
#
_symmetry.space_group_name_H-M   'P 1'
#
loop_
_entity.id
_entity.type
_entity.pdbx_description
1 polymer ?
#
loop_
_entity_poly.entity_id
_entity_poly.type
_entity_poly.pdbx_seq_one_letter_code
_entity_poly.pdbx_strand_id
1 'polypeptide(L)'
;MTEIQQTVYVVEDDEAVRDSLELLLKSDSKPVKTYESANAFLKDYSDKMAGCIVLDIRMPGMDGMELQKKLNDKHSILPIIFVTGHGDVPMAVDAMKEGAVDFIQKPYREEALLEK
;
A
#
# COMPACT_ATOMS: atom_id res chain seq x y z
N MET A 1 -11.86 26.97 5.20
CA MET A 1 -11.17 26.17 4.19
C MET A 1 -11.08 24.71 4.64
N THR A 2 -11.41 23.82 3.77
CA THR A 2 -11.40 22.40 4.12
C THR A 2 -10.05 21.81 3.73
N GLU A 3 -9.35 21.27 4.69
CA GLU A 3 -8.10 20.57 4.40
C GLU A 3 -8.42 19.17 3.89
N ILE A 4 -7.71 18.74 2.85
CA ILE A 4 -7.80 17.38 2.37
C ILE A 4 -6.99 16.51 3.34
N GLN A 5 -7.69 15.63 4.03
CA GLN A 5 -7.04 14.72 4.96
C GLN A 5 -6.40 13.57 4.20
N GLN A 6 -5.09 13.42 4.35
CA GLN A 6 -4.36 12.33 3.72
C GLN A 6 -4.49 11.07 4.56
N THR A 7 -4.82 9.98 3.90
CA THR A 7 -5.04 8.68 4.53
C THR A 7 -4.01 7.68 4.02
N VAL A 8 -3.55 6.81 4.92
CA VAL A 8 -2.72 5.67 4.52
C VAL A 8 -3.64 4.49 4.26
N TYR A 9 -3.66 4.02 3.03
CA TYR A 9 -4.47 2.86 2.64
C TYR A 9 -3.59 1.62 2.67
N VAL A 10 -3.93 0.65 3.51
CA VAL A 10 -3.16 -0.58 3.67
C VAL A 10 -3.90 -1.72 3.00
N VAL A 11 -3.27 -2.35 2.02
CA VAL A 11 -3.83 -3.51 1.32
C VAL A 11 -2.96 -4.72 1.63
N GLU A 12 -3.46 -5.60 2.47
CA GLU A 12 -2.72 -6.74 3.00
C GLU A 12 -3.69 -7.86 3.35
N ASP A 13 -3.46 -9.05 2.84
CA ASP A 13 -4.36 -10.20 3.06
C ASP A 13 -4.15 -10.88 4.43
N ASP A 14 -2.96 -10.81 4.98
CA ASP A 14 -2.66 -11.42 6.28
C ASP A 14 -3.21 -10.52 7.39
N GLU A 15 -4.17 -11.04 8.16
CA GLU A 15 -4.82 -10.26 9.21
C GLU A 15 -3.83 -9.77 10.27
N ALA A 16 -2.90 -10.62 10.68
CA ALA A 16 -1.93 -10.23 11.71
C ALA A 16 -1.01 -9.11 11.22
N VAL A 17 -0.55 -9.21 9.98
CA VAL A 17 0.29 -8.17 9.38
C VAL A 17 -0.51 -6.89 9.19
N ARG A 18 -1.75 -7.01 8.72
CA ARG A 18 -2.63 -5.86 8.52
C ARG A 18 -2.89 -5.12 9.83
N ASP A 19 -3.19 -5.85 10.90
CA ASP A 19 -3.43 -5.25 12.21
C ASP A 19 -2.18 -4.58 12.76
N SER A 20 -1.03 -5.21 12.57
CA SER A 20 0.25 -4.65 13.00
C SER A 20 0.56 -3.34 12.27
N LEU A 21 0.35 -3.31 10.96
CA LEU A 21 0.55 -2.09 10.18
C LEU A 21 -0.42 -0.99 10.60
N GLU A 22 -1.67 -1.34 10.82
CA GLU A 22 -2.66 -0.37 11.26
C GLU A 22 -2.27 0.25 12.60
N LEU A 23 -1.88 -0.56 13.56
CA LEU A 23 -1.47 -0.09 14.87
C LEU A 23 -0.25 0.83 14.77
N LEU A 24 0.74 0.42 14.00
CA LEU A 24 1.95 1.18 13.80
C LEU A 24 1.67 2.55 13.19
N LEU A 25 0.90 2.58 12.13
CA LEU A 25 0.60 3.82 11.42
C LEU A 25 -0.29 4.75 12.23
N LYS A 26 -1.23 4.20 13.00
CA LYS A 26 -2.07 5.00 13.88
C LYS A 26 -1.26 5.65 15.00
N SER A 27 -0.20 5.00 15.45
CA SER A 27 0.66 5.56 16.49
C SER A 27 1.37 6.84 16.02
N ASP A 28 1.47 7.04 14.70
CA ASP A 28 2.02 8.24 14.10
C ASP A 28 0.93 9.28 13.77
N SER A 29 -0.25 9.12 14.35
CA SER A 29 -1.37 10.06 14.23
C SER A 29 -1.90 10.22 12.80
N LYS A 30 -1.69 9.24 11.94
CA LYS A 30 -2.20 9.27 10.57
C LYS A 30 -3.51 8.50 10.46
N PRO A 31 -4.49 8.99 9.71
CA PRO A 31 -5.67 8.19 9.41
C PRO A 31 -5.26 6.96 8.59
N VAL A 32 -5.77 5.81 8.97
CA VAL A 32 -5.44 4.54 8.30
C VAL A 32 -6.72 3.83 7.92
N LYS A 33 -6.78 3.32 6.70
CA LYS A 33 -7.88 2.50 6.25
C LYS A 33 -7.30 1.21 5.68
N THR A 34 -7.81 0.07 6.12
CA THR A 34 -7.25 -1.23 5.75
C THR A 34 -8.18 -2.01 4.84
N TYR A 35 -7.59 -2.84 3.99
CA TYR A 35 -8.30 -3.69 3.04
C TYR A 35 -7.68 -5.07 3.05
N GLU A 36 -8.51 -6.08 3.03
CA GLU A 36 -8.04 -7.47 3.06
C GLU A 36 -7.64 -8.01 1.69
N SER A 37 -7.96 -7.28 0.62
CA SER A 37 -7.63 -7.72 -0.74
C SER A 37 -7.56 -6.53 -1.68
N ALA A 38 -6.92 -6.77 -2.83
CA ALA A 38 -6.87 -5.77 -3.89
C ALA A 38 -8.27 -5.47 -4.42
N ASN A 39 -9.13 -6.49 -4.54
CA ASN A 39 -10.50 -6.28 -4.99
C ASN A 39 -11.29 -5.41 -4.02
N ALA A 40 -11.10 -5.61 -2.71
CA ALA A 40 -11.76 -4.78 -1.70
C ALA A 40 -11.36 -3.32 -1.85
N PHE A 41 -10.06 -3.07 -2.09
CA PHE A 41 -9.57 -1.72 -2.30
C PHE A 41 -10.17 -1.10 -3.58
N LEU A 42 -10.20 -1.85 -4.68
CA LEU A 42 -10.72 -1.34 -5.94
C LEU A 42 -12.20 -0.99 -5.87
N LYS A 43 -12.97 -1.73 -5.09
CA LYS A 43 -14.39 -1.42 -4.90
C LYS A 43 -14.59 -0.07 -4.22
N ASP A 44 -13.66 0.30 -3.36
CA ASP A 44 -13.74 1.56 -2.60
C ASP A 44 -12.98 2.69 -3.28
N TYR A 45 -12.17 2.38 -4.29
CA TYR A 45 -11.29 3.36 -4.92
C TYR A 45 -12.08 4.52 -5.54
N SER A 46 -11.57 5.72 -5.31
CA SER A 46 -12.12 6.95 -5.87
C SER A 46 -10.96 7.87 -6.24
N ASP A 47 -11.11 8.63 -7.31
CA ASP A 47 -10.12 9.61 -7.71
C ASP A 47 -10.02 10.79 -6.73
N LYS A 48 -10.91 10.83 -5.75
CA LYS A 48 -10.88 11.83 -4.68
C LYS A 48 -10.03 11.42 -3.49
N MET A 49 -9.54 10.18 -3.48
CA MET A 49 -8.67 9.70 -2.41
C MET A 49 -7.37 10.48 -2.39
N ALA A 50 -6.90 10.82 -1.18
CA ALA A 50 -5.63 11.50 -0.99
C ALA A 50 -4.82 10.76 0.07
N GLY A 51 -3.52 10.63 -0.16
CA GLY A 51 -2.62 9.93 0.76
C GLY A 51 -1.70 9.00 0.00
N CYS A 52 -1.47 7.82 0.56
CA CYS A 52 -0.60 6.83 -0.07
C CYS A 52 -1.13 5.42 0.18
N ILE A 53 -0.63 4.47 -0.61
CA ILE A 53 -1.01 3.06 -0.50
C ILE A 53 0.19 2.27 -0.01
N VAL A 54 0.00 1.51 1.06
CA VAL A 54 0.97 0.50 1.50
C VAL A 54 0.42 -0.84 1.03
N LEU A 55 1.12 -1.49 0.12
CA LEU A 55 0.58 -2.60 -0.67
C LEU A 55 1.50 -3.81 -0.60
N ASP A 56 0.94 -4.95 -0.21
CA ASP A 56 1.66 -6.22 -0.26
C ASP A 56 1.72 -6.71 -1.69
N ILE A 57 2.88 -7.20 -2.12
CA ILE A 57 3.05 -7.72 -3.47
C ILE A 57 2.30 -9.03 -3.66
N ARG A 58 2.43 -9.95 -2.70
CA ARG A 58 1.82 -11.28 -2.83
C ARG A 58 0.53 -11.39 -2.05
N MET A 59 -0.56 -11.57 -2.79
CA MET A 59 -1.88 -11.79 -2.22
C MET A 59 -2.63 -12.79 -3.08
N PRO A 60 -3.53 -13.61 -2.49
CA PRO A 60 -4.37 -14.50 -3.29
C PRO A 60 -5.28 -13.71 -4.24
N GLY A 61 -5.54 -14.27 -5.40
CA GLY A 61 -6.34 -13.58 -6.41
C GLY A 61 -5.53 -12.49 -7.08
N MET A 62 -6.02 -11.27 -7.06
CA MET A 62 -5.28 -10.13 -7.61
C MET A 62 -4.13 -9.77 -6.67
N ASP A 63 -2.89 -9.86 -7.16
CA ASP A 63 -1.72 -9.50 -6.37
C ASP A 63 -1.44 -7.99 -6.45
N GLY A 64 -0.41 -7.54 -5.72
CA GLY A 64 -0.07 -6.12 -5.66
C GLY A 64 0.37 -5.55 -6.99
N MET A 65 1.07 -6.33 -7.80
CA MET A 65 1.51 -5.88 -9.13
C MET A 65 0.32 -5.65 -10.05
N GLU A 66 -0.65 -6.54 -10.01
CA GLU A 66 -1.86 -6.40 -10.80
C GLU A 66 -2.68 -5.18 -10.35
N LEU A 67 -2.75 -4.95 -9.05
CA LEU A 67 -3.45 -3.77 -8.53
C LEU A 67 -2.75 -2.49 -8.99
N GLN A 68 -1.42 -2.44 -8.92
CA GLN A 68 -0.65 -1.29 -9.42
C GLN A 68 -0.98 -0.99 -10.88
N LYS A 69 -1.02 -2.05 -11.70
CA LYS A 69 -1.33 -1.87 -13.12
C LYS A 69 -2.73 -1.29 -13.32
N LYS A 70 -3.70 -1.81 -12.58
CA LYS A 70 -5.08 -1.31 -12.68
C LYS A 70 -5.18 0.15 -12.22
N LEU A 71 -4.44 0.52 -11.19
CA LEU A 71 -4.43 1.91 -10.73
C LEU A 71 -3.75 2.83 -11.74
N ASN A 72 -2.67 2.36 -12.38
CA ASN A 72 -2.03 3.13 -13.44
C ASN A 72 -2.98 3.34 -14.62
N ASP A 73 -3.76 2.32 -14.97
CA ASP A 73 -4.76 2.41 -16.04
C ASP A 73 -5.86 3.43 -15.69
N LYS A 74 -6.13 3.62 -14.41
CA LYS A 74 -7.11 4.61 -13.93
C LYS A 74 -6.49 5.99 -13.70
N HIS A 75 -5.21 6.14 -14.02
CA HIS A 75 -4.47 7.39 -13.80
C HIS A 75 -4.45 7.83 -12.34
N SER A 76 -4.36 6.87 -11.43
CA SER A 76 -4.27 7.16 -10.01
C SER A 76 -3.01 7.96 -9.70
N ILE A 77 -3.15 8.97 -8.84
CA ILE A 77 -2.02 9.77 -8.38
C ILE A 77 -1.52 9.33 -7.02
N LEU A 78 -2.13 8.30 -6.44
CA LEU A 78 -1.72 7.83 -5.11
C LEU A 78 -0.35 7.16 -5.18
N PRO A 79 0.64 7.64 -4.41
CA PRO A 79 1.93 6.95 -4.32
C PRO A 79 1.75 5.57 -3.73
N ILE A 80 2.51 4.60 -4.24
CA ILE A 80 2.46 3.22 -3.78
C ILE A 80 3.80 2.86 -3.15
N ILE A 81 3.74 2.34 -1.93
CA ILE A 81 4.89 1.78 -1.23
C ILE A 81 4.62 0.29 -1.07
N PHE A 82 5.45 -0.53 -1.70
CA PHE A 82 5.28 -1.98 -1.61
C PHE A 82 5.93 -2.55 -0.36
N VAL A 83 5.26 -3.52 0.24
CA VAL A 83 5.83 -4.34 1.31
C VAL A 83 6.10 -5.70 0.71
N THR A 84 7.37 -6.13 0.68
CA THR A 84 7.79 -7.33 -0.01
C THR A 84 8.26 -8.41 0.96
N GLY A 85 7.97 -9.67 0.63
CA GLY A 85 8.53 -10.79 1.35
C GLY A 85 9.94 -11.12 0.88
N HIS A 86 10.57 -12.05 1.60
CA HIS A 86 11.88 -12.54 1.21
C HIS A 86 11.78 -13.23 -0.16
N GLY A 87 12.64 -12.87 -1.08
CA GLY A 87 12.63 -13.46 -2.42
C GLY A 87 11.80 -12.67 -3.44
N ASP A 88 11.12 -11.62 -3.03
CA ASP A 88 10.29 -10.83 -3.94
C ASP A 88 11.00 -9.58 -4.50
N VAL A 89 12.30 -9.46 -4.27
CA VAL A 89 13.06 -8.28 -4.70
C VAL A 89 12.96 -8.04 -6.22
N PRO A 90 13.07 -9.05 -7.09
CA PRO A 90 12.89 -8.80 -8.53
C PRO A 90 11.53 -8.21 -8.88
N MET A 91 10.46 -8.64 -8.20
CA MET A 91 9.13 -8.07 -8.40
C MET A 91 9.08 -6.62 -7.92
N ALA A 92 9.76 -6.31 -6.82
CA ALA A 92 9.82 -4.95 -6.31
C ALA A 92 10.54 -4.02 -7.30
N VAL A 93 11.59 -4.50 -7.95
CA VAL A 93 12.29 -3.73 -8.98
C VAL A 93 11.35 -3.41 -10.14
N ASP A 94 10.56 -4.39 -10.58
CA ASP A 94 9.58 -4.18 -11.65
C ASP A 94 8.51 -3.16 -11.20
N ALA A 95 8.07 -3.25 -9.95
CA ALA A 95 7.11 -2.31 -9.40
C ALA A 95 7.64 -0.87 -9.42
N MET A 96 8.91 -0.69 -9.12
CA MET A 96 9.55 0.63 -9.17
C MET A 96 9.56 1.18 -10.60
N LYS A 97 9.82 0.32 -11.58
CA LYS A 97 9.81 0.72 -12.99
C LYS A 97 8.41 1.16 -13.42
N GLU A 98 7.37 0.61 -12.81
CA GLU A 98 5.98 0.95 -13.12
C GLU A 98 5.47 2.13 -12.30
N GLY A 99 6.32 2.78 -11.54
CA GLY A 99 5.99 4.02 -10.86
C GLY A 99 5.79 3.98 -9.36
N ALA A 100 6.07 2.84 -8.71
CA ALA A 100 6.01 2.80 -7.25
C ALA A 100 7.06 3.74 -6.66
N VAL A 101 6.73 4.34 -5.52
CA VAL A 101 7.63 5.28 -4.87
C VAL A 101 8.78 4.56 -4.18
N ASP A 102 8.49 3.44 -3.54
CA ASP A 102 9.50 2.71 -2.79
C ASP A 102 8.99 1.31 -2.47
N PHE A 103 9.85 0.50 -1.91
CA PHE A 103 9.45 -0.79 -1.35
C PHE A 103 10.21 -1.04 -0.05
N ILE A 104 9.60 -1.84 0.84
CA ILE A 104 10.17 -2.20 2.12
C ILE A 104 10.12 -3.72 2.24
N GLN A 105 11.25 -4.34 2.53
CA GLN A 105 11.33 -5.79 2.66
C GLN A 105 10.96 -6.23 4.08
N LYS A 106 10.13 -7.26 4.19
CA LYS A 106 9.79 -7.87 5.47
C LYS A 106 10.95 -8.73 5.98
N PRO A 107 11.20 -8.80 7.28
CA PRO A 107 10.61 -7.97 8.32
C PRO A 107 11.15 -6.53 8.23
N TYR A 108 10.27 -5.57 8.43
CA TYR A 108 10.64 -4.16 8.33
C TYR A 108 10.80 -3.55 9.71
N ARG A 109 11.58 -2.47 9.75
CA ARG A 109 11.70 -1.68 10.96
C ARG A 109 10.63 -0.60 10.95
N GLU A 110 10.14 -0.28 12.13
CA GLU A 110 9.13 0.76 12.29
C GLU A 110 9.57 2.09 11.69
N GLU A 111 10.80 2.50 11.97
CA GLU A 111 11.33 3.76 11.45
C GLU A 111 11.36 3.79 9.93
N ALA A 112 11.76 2.67 9.31
CA ALA A 112 11.84 2.60 7.86
C ALA A 112 10.48 2.81 7.20
N LEU A 113 9.43 2.24 7.78
CA LEU A 113 8.07 2.39 7.26
C LEU A 113 7.56 3.81 7.45
N LEU A 114 7.76 4.38 8.62
CA LEU A 114 7.23 5.70 8.95
C LEU A 114 7.92 6.83 8.19
N GLU A 115 9.16 6.62 7.75
CA GLU A 115 9.88 7.61 6.94
C GLU A 115 9.35 7.73 5.52
N LYS A 116 8.56 6.75 5.05
CA LYS A 116 8.01 6.75 3.69
C LYS A 116 6.61 7.38 3.65
#